data_fa876752f6bdf4ace1ba88a0969c78ad
#
_entry.id   fa876752f6bdf4ace1ba88a0969c78ad
#
_cell.length_a   1.000
_cell.length_b   1.000
_cell.length_c   1.000
_cell.angle_alpha   90.00
_cell.angle_beta   90.00
_cell.angle_gamma   90.00
#
_symmetry.space_group_name_H-M   'P 1'
#
loop_
_entity.id
_entity.type
_entity.pdbx_description
1 polymer ?
#
loop_
_entity_poly.entity_id
_entity_poly.type
_entity_poly.pdbx_seq_one_letter_code
_entity_poly.pdbx_strand_id
1 'polypeptide(L)'
;MKHITNTCIIALMIFNISCEDAWYQKVDPLIDVAEDRELKDRDDLPFLTKGILVNLMYVHAELASASDLLSDQIEFSQTVNNATFTSYDQIDGRGRVDLNDDGAQYDDNYSCAGNYAANGRFRKHADLLIETVSALDASNATMDDTAAFYTGYLAGGLSRAFYATYFALTDDGDPGSPIDDSPMISTADMFADARSKYLAAVPYANDAEKRILHSLIGKTYLLEENWADAATHLSQGMAAGDAPMQSLYSQQYTNNYYQQMGVGRTQGIVAYRFLDYIAADPLEANRLPFVEAETSGDQRHVQTKYADASSPINVISWQENHLMLAEVSLRGASVAVTPLDAVNAVRAEHGLAALENVDLDVVYVERDKELWCTGNRASDQSRWNRWHNTTNVGTAVEETIYGEWKYLSISLYEKNNNPNI
;
A
#
# COMPACT_ATOMS: atom_id res chain seq x y z
N MET A 1 -43.70 -29.86 49.67
CA MET A 1 -42.77 -30.00 48.55
C MET A 1 -43.22 -29.31 47.26
N LYS A 2 -44.49 -29.33 46.81
CA LYS A 2 -44.93 -28.67 45.58
C LYS A 2 -44.79 -27.10 45.56
N HIS A 3 -44.87 -26.42 46.69
CA HIS A 3 -44.77 -24.99 46.78
C HIS A 3 -43.31 -24.49 46.69
N ILE A 4 -42.36 -25.28 47.18
CA ILE A 4 -40.93 -24.93 47.13
C ILE A 4 -40.38 -25.04 45.68
N THR A 5 -40.85 -26.03 44.93
CA THR A 5 -40.46 -26.23 43.54
C THR A 5 -40.93 -25.09 42.61
N ASN A 6 -42.17 -24.61 42.82
CA ASN A 6 -42.69 -23.49 42.02
C ASN A 6 -41.99 -22.16 42.33
N THR A 7 -41.60 -21.90 43.58
CA THR A 7 -40.86 -20.69 43.96
C THR A 7 -39.43 -20.68 43.38
N CYS A 8 -38.77 -21.85 43.35
CA CYS A 8 -37.45 -21.98 42.71
C CYS A 8 -37.49 -21.80 41.18
N ILE A 9 -38.54 -22.27 40.51
CA ILE A 9 -38.70 -22.10 39.06
C ILE A 9 -38.97 -20.64 38.70
N ILE A 10 -39.78 -19.92 39.47
CA ILE A 10 -40.04 -18.50 39.29
C ILE A 10 -38.78 -17.67 39.57
N ALA A 11 -38.00 -18.02 40.61
CA ALA A 11 -36.72 -17.35 40.88
C ALA A 11 -35.69 -17.61 39.77
N LEU A 12 -35.64 -18.82 39.18
CA LEU A 12 -34.77 -19.12 38.03
C LEU A 12 -35.17 -18.37 36.75
N MET A 13 -36.50 -18.20 36.52
CA MET A 13 -36.96 -17.41 35.37
C MET A 13 -36.69 -15.90 35.52
N ILE A 14 -36.78 -15.38 36.71
CA ILE A 14 -36.44 -13.96 36.97
C ILE A 14 -34.94 -13.70 36.79
N PHE A 15 -34.08 -14.68 37.10
CA PHE A 15 -32.65 -14.57 36.87
C PHE A 15 -32.25 -14.61 35.38
N ASN A 16 -33.05 -15.27 34.54
CA ASN A 16 -32.76 -15.31 33.09
C ASN A 16 -33.28 -14.09 32.31
N ILE A 17 -34.19 -13.29 32.90
CA ILE A 17 -34.71 -12.06 32.26
C ILE A 17 -33.83 -10.82 32.61
N SER A 18 -33.00 -10.92 33.65
CA SER A 18 -32.21 -9.78 34.13
C SER A 18 -30.75 -9.72 33.63
N CYS A 19 -30.34 -10.66 32.77
CA CYS A 19 -28.93 -10.70 32.35
C CYS A 19 -28.64 -10.03 31.02
N GLU A 20 -29.61 -9.59 30.24
CA GLU A 20 -29.31 -8.95 28.96
C GLU A 20 -29.23 -7.40 29.00
N ASP A 21 -29.89 -6.73 29.95
CA ASP A 21 -29.89 -5.24 29.94
C ASP A 21 -29.21 -4.58 31.12
N ALA A 22 -28.76 -5.28 32.14
CA ALA A 22 -28.24 -4.67 33.38
C ALA A 22 -26.71 -4.70 33.51
N TRP A 23 -25.99 -5.40 32.63
CA TRP A 23 -24.52 -5.53 32.71
C TRP A 23 -23.77 -4.83 31.59
N TYR A 24 -24.44 -4.40 30.51
CA TYR A 24 -23.90 -3.45 29.58
C TYR A 24 -24.30 -2.03 30.00
N GLN A 25 -23.69 -1.51 31.04
CA GLN A 25 -23.60 -0.06 31.11
C GLN A 25 -22.93 0.35 29.80
N LYS A 26 -23.60 1.18 29.00
CA LYS A 26 -22.95 1.94 27.93
C LYS A 26 -21.69 2.56 28.55
N VAL A 27 -20.57 1.95 28.29
CA VAL A 27 -19.29 2.59 28.57
C VAL A 27 -19.23 3.71 27.56
N ASP A 28 -19.36 4.94 28.01
CA ASP A 28 -19.13 6.09 27.12
C ASP A 28 -17.78 5.88 26.48
N PRO A 29 -17.66 6.06 25.15
CA PRO A 29 -16.38 5.92 24.48
C PRO A 29 -15.36 6.79 25.18
N LEU A 30 -14.12 6.31 25.29
CA LEU A 30 -13.00 7.12 25.75
C LEU A 30 -13.04 8.45 24.98
N ILE A 31 -12.67 9.53 25.62
CA ILE A 31 -12.83 10.94 25.18
C ILE A 31 -12.40 11.20 23.73
N ASP A 32 -11.61 10.32 23.13
CA ASP A 32 -11.06 10.39 21.78
C ASP A 32 -11.71 9.42 20.77
N VAL A 33 -12.75 8.68 21.17
CA VAL A 33 -13.47 7.73 20.30
C VAL A 33 -14.94 8.14 20.22
N ALA A 34 -15.38 8.56 19.03
CA ALA A 34 -16.79 8.80 18.74
C ALA A 34 -17.43 7.52 18.19
N GLU A 35 -18.71 7.28 18.54
CA GLU A 35 -19.47 6.20 17.89
C GLU A 35 -19.83 6.60 16.46
N ASP A 36 -19.57 5.73 15.46
CA ASP A 36 -19.84 5.97 14.03
C ASP A 36 -21.27 6.49 13.75
N ARG A 37 -22.25 6.05 14.54
CA ARG A 37 -23.66 6.51 14.43
C ARG A 37 -23.88 7.97 14.81
N GLU A 38 -22.94 8.58 15.51
CA GLU A 38 -23.02 9.96 16.00
C GLU A 38 -22.34 10.96 15.05
N LEU A 39 -21.47 10.47 14.14
CA LEU A 39 -20.70 11.27 13.21
C LEU A 39 -21.45 11.43 11.88
N LYS A 40 -22.47 12.29 11.85
CA LYS A 40 -23.33 12.48 10.66
C LYS A 40 -23.51 13.95 10.28
N ASP A 41 -23.06 14.84 11.13
CA ASP A 41 -23.24 16.27 10.93
C ASP A 41 -22.05 16.86 10.15
N ARG A 42 -22.27 18.03 9.56
CA ARG A 42 -21.22 18.73 8.80
C ARG A 42 -20.01 19.06 9.65
N ASP A 43 -20.21 19.38 10.93
CA ASP A 43 -19.14 19.68 11.87
C ASP A 43 -18.23 18.47 12.15
N ASP A 44 -18.68 17.26 11.84
CA ASP A 44 -17.89 16.02 11.97
C ASP A 44 -16.97 15.76 10.78
N LEU A 45 -17.20 16.38 9.61
CA LEU A 45 -16.46 16.12 8.38
C LEU A 45 -14.94 16.28 8.52
N PRO A 46 -14.39 17.30 9.22
CA PRO A 46 -12.96 17.41 9.43
C PRO A 46 -12.38 16.22 10.19
N PHE A 47 -13.11 15.71 11.18
CA PHE A 47 -12.71 14.55 11.96
C PHE A 47 -12.73 13.26 11.11
N LEU A 48 -13.80 13.03 10.37
CA LEU A 48 -13.93 11.89 9.46
C LEU A 48 -12.86 11.91 8.37
N THR A 49 -12.63 13.07 7.75
CA THR A 49 -11.59 13.28 6.73
C THR A 49 -10.20 12.94 7.28
N LYS A 50 -9.89 13.40 8.50
CA LYS A 50 -8.64 13.08 9.18
C LYS A 50 -8.51 11.58 9.47
N GLY A 51 -9.60 10.92 9.86
CA GLY A 51 -9.65 9.47 10.08
C GLY A 51 -9.29 8.67 8.82
N ILE A 52 -9.72 9.12 7.65
CA ILE A 52 -9.34 8.53 6.36
C ILE A 52 -7.83 8.62 6.12
N LEU A 53 -7.22 9.78 6.40
CA LEU A 53 -5.77 9.95 6.23
C LEU A 53 -4.98 9.08 7.20
N VAL A 54 -5.47 8.83 8.41
CA VAL A 54 -4.88 7.88 9.38
C VAL A 54 -4.96 6.44 8.83
N ASN A 55 -6.09 6.05 8.25
CA ASN A 55 -6.21 4.73 7.62
C ASN A 55 -5.23 4.56 6.44
N LEU A 56 -5.05 5.60 5.60
CA LEU A 56 -4.07 5.58 4.52
C LEU A 56 -2.65 5.35 5.05
N MET A 57 -2.25 6.04 6.12
CA MET A 57 -0.94 5.84 6.75
C MET A 57 -0.71 4.37 7.12
N TYR A 58 -1.70 3.77 7.78
CA TYR A 58 -1.63 2.39 8.23
C TYR A 58 -1.48 1.40 7.08
N VAL A 59 -2.31 1.55 6.06
CA VAL A 59 -2.35 0.64 4.91
C VAL A 59 -1.10 0.79 4.05
N HIS A 60 -0.66 2.01 3.77
CA HIS A 60 0.37 2.25 2.76
C HIS A 60 1.75 1.75 3.19
N ALA A 61 2.17 1.98 4.46
CA ALA A 61 3.46 1.48 4.94
C ALA A 61 3.53 -0.06 4.94
N GLU A 62 2.44 -0.71 5.35
CA GLU A 62 2.36 -2.17 5.38
C GLU A 62 2.38 -2.78 3.98
N LEU A 63 1.59 -2.21 3.05
CA LEU A 63 1.56 -2.70 1.66
C LEU A 63 2.89 -2.45 0.95
N ALA A 64 3.50 -1.27 1.15
CA ALA A 64 4.80 -0.97 0.56
C ALA A 64 5.87 -1.95 1.06
N SER A 65 5.96 -2.17 2.37
CA SER A 65 6.96 -3.09 2.93
C SER A 65 6.72 -4.54 2.52
N ALA A 66 5.47 -5.00 2.51
CA ALA A 66 5.14 -6.36 2.08
C ALA A 66 5.40 -6.57 0.58
N SER A 67 5.10 -5.57 -0.27
CA SER A 67 5.39 -5.63 -1.71
C SER A 67 6.90 -5.63 -1.99
N ASP A 68 7.68 -4.87 -1.22
CA ASP A 68 9.13 -4.83 -1.42
C ASP A 68 9.83 -6.09 -0.90
N LEU A 69 9.25 -6.79 0.08
CA LEU A 69 9.64 -8.16 0.46
C LEU A 69 9.26 -9.19 -0.61
N LEU A 70 8.06 -9.05 -1.18
CA LEU A 70 7.57 -9.93 -2.25
C LEU A 70 8.42 -9.80 -3.51
N SER A 71 8.95 -8.60 -3.75
CA SER A 71 9.86 -8.30 -4.86
C SER A 71 11.33 -8.58 -4.49
N ASP A 72 12.26 -8.06 -5.29
CA ASP A 72 13.70 -8.17 -5.07
C ASP A 72 14.34 -6.92 -4.43
N GLN A 73 13.56 -6.02 -3.79
CA GLN A 73 14.13 -4.80 -3.20
C GLN A 73 14.64 -4.96 -1.78
N ILE A 74 13.83 -5.56 -0.93
CA ILE A 74 14.16 -5.80 0.48
C ILE A 74 14.11 -7.30 0.74
N GLU A 75 15.03 -7.76 1.52
CA GLU A 75 15.20 -9.13 1.91
C GLU A 75 14.97 -9.28 3.41
N PHE A 76 14.21 -10.26 3.86
CA PHE A 76 13.94 -10.47 5.27
C PHE A 76 15.17 -11.02 5.99
N SER A 77 15.47 -10.46 7.14
CA SER A 77 16.54 -10.93 8.01
C SER A 77 16.04 -11.09 9.44
N GLN A 78 16.21 -12.26 10.01
CA GLN A 78 15.92 -12.51 11.41
C GLN A 78 17.02 -11.92 12.33
N THR A 79 16.89 -10.65 12.66
CA THR A 79 17.77 -10.04 13.69
C THR A 79 17.29 -10.31 15.11
N VAL A 80 16.01 -10.63 15.25
CA VAL A 80 15.39 -10.97 16.53
C VAL A 80 14.99 -12.43 16.47
N ASN A 81 15.58 -13.28 17.29
CA ASN A 81 15.22 -14.70 17.46
C ASN A 81 13.79 -14.82 18.02
N ASN A 82 12.82 -14.32 17.30
CA ASN A 82 11.44 -14.35 17.70
C ASN A 82 10.59 -14.80 16.51
N ALA A 83 9.96 -15.94 16.63
CA ALA A 83 9.06 -16.52 15.64
C ALA A 83 7.86 -15.62 15.22
N THR A 84 7.76 -14.41 15.76
CA THR A 84 6.64 -13.47 15.50
C THR A 84 6.59 -12.93 14.08
N PHE A 85 7.66 -13.10 13.31
CA PHE A 85 7.79 -12.52 11.96
C PHE A 85 7.92 -13.55 10.85
N THR A 86 7.54 -14.77 11.13
CA THR A 86 7.47 -15.88 10.17
C THR A 86 6.72 -15.50 8.90
N SER A 87 5.69 -14.66 9.01
CA SER A 87 4.88 -14.20 7.88
C SER A 87 5.66 -13.31 6.89
N TYR A 88 6.65 -12.56 7.33
CA TYR A 88 7.51 -11.78 6.43
C TYR A 88 8.49 -12.66 5.66
N ASP A 89 9.03 -13.68 6.32
CA ASP A 89 9.90 -14.67 5.69
C ASP A 89 9.16 -15.47 4.61
N GLN A 90 7.89 -15.82 4.87
CA GLN A 90 7.03 -16.47 3.88
C GLN A 90 6.75 -15.57 2.67
N ILE A 91 6.57 -14.27 2.87
CA ILE A 91 6.37 -13.30 1.77
C ILE A 91 7.66 -13.15 0.95
N ASP A 92 8.81 -13.05 1.61
CA ASP A 92 10.12 -12.93 0.95
C ASP A 92 10.45 -14.17 0.11
N GLY A 93 10.07 -15.37 0.58
CA GLY A 93 10.19 -16.62 -0.18
C GLY A 93 11.62 -17.06 -0.53
N ARG A 94 12.66 -16.38 -0.01
CA ARG A 94 14.07 -16.65 -0.36
C ARG A 94 14.73 -17.70 0.55
N GLY A 95 13.93 -18.40 1.35
CA GLY A 95 14.37 -19.64 2.02
C GLY A 95 15.42 -19.49 3.10
N ARG A 96 15.48 -18.36 3.79
CA ARG A 96 16.46 -18.12 4.85
C ARG A 96 16.16 -18.77 6.14
N VAL A 97 14.92 -19.08 6.35
CA VAL A 97 14.47 -19.83 7.48
C VAL A 97 13.74 -21.03 6.95
N ASP A 98 14.30 -22.19 7.23
CA ASP A 98 13.60 -23.46 7.03
C ASP A 98 12.45 -23.50 8.04
N LEU A 99 11.41 -22.72 7.76
CA LEU A 99 10.26 -22.61 8.65
C LEU A 99 9.30 -23.76 8.44
N ASN A 100 9.50 -24.57 7.39
CA ASN A 100 8.45 -25.51 7.03
C ASN A 100 8.85 -26.71 6.22
N ASP A 101 8.62 -27.84 6.82
CA ASP A 101 8.20 -29.02 6.07
C ASP A 101 6.84 -28.83 5.34
N ASP A 102 6.10 -27.76 5.63
CA ASP A 102 4.72 -27.54 5.16
C ASP A 102 4.60 -26.54 4.01
N GLY A 103 5.69 -25.94 3.55
CA GLY A 103 5.71 -24.92 2.50
C GLY A 103 5.24 -23.54 2.97
N ALA A 104 5.47 -22.52 2.16
CA ALA A 104 4.95 -21.18 2.42
C ALA A 104 3.42 -21.23 2.40
N GLN A 105 2.79 -20.85 3.51
CA GLN A 105 1.32 -20.85 3.64
C GLN A 105 0.76 -19.56 3.04
N TYR A 106 0.59 -19.52 1.74
CA TYR A 106 0.03 -18.38 1.05
C TYR A 106 -1.33 -17.96 1.64
N ASP A 107 -2.23 -18.91 1.82
CA ASP A 107 -3.61 -18.65 2.23
C ASP A 107 -3.77 -18.21 3.68
N ASP A 108 -2.85 -18.59 4.56
CA ASP A 108 -2.92 -18.30 6.00
C ASP A 108 -1.77 -17.42 6.48
N ASN A 109 -1.25 -16.57 5.59
CA ASN A 109 -0.21 -15.61 5.97
C ASN A 109 -0.81 -14.46 6.79
N TYR A 110 -0.36 -14.35 8.04
CA TYR A 110 -0.89 -13.38 9.00
C TYR A 110 -0.71 -11.91 8.55
N SER A 111 0.44 -11.57 7.94
CA SER A 111 0.70 -10.21 7.46
C SER A 111 -0.17 -9.89 6.25
N CYS A 112 -0.36 -10.82 5.32
CA CYS A 112 -1.27 -10.64 4.19
C CYS A 112 -2.71 -10.43 4.68
N ALA A 113 -3.19 -11.27 5.62
CA ALA A 113 -4.53 -11.13 6.19
C ALA A 113 -4.72 -9.79 6.90
N GLY A 114 -3.73 -9.33 7.65
CA GLY A 114 -3.74 -8.02 8.31
C GLY A 114 -3.82 -6.85 7.31
N ASN A 115 -3.00 -6.89 6.28
CA ASN A 115 -2.96 -5.88 5.21
C ASN A 115 -4.25 -5.86 4.41
N TYR A 116 -4.80 -7.03 4.07
CA TYR A 116 -6.07 -7.15 3.40
C TYR A 116 -7.22 -6.51 4.21
N ALA A 117 -7.33 -6.87 5.49
CA ALA A 117 -8.35 -6.32 6.38
C ALA A 117 -8.19 -4.81 6.61
N ALA A 118 -6.95 -4.32 6.70
CA ALA A 118 -6.68 -2.89 6.84
C ALA A 118 -7.12 -2.11 5.59
N ASN A 119 -6.83 -2.62 4.38
CA ASN A 119 -7.31 -2.03 3.14
C ASN A 119 -8.84 -2.06 3.02
N GLY A 120 -9.49 -3.12 3.50
CA GLY A 120 -10.95 -3.22 3.57
C GLY A 120 -11.58 -2.14 4.44
N ARG A 121 -11.00 -1.88 5.62
CA ARG A 121 -11.44 -0.78 6.50
C ARG A 121 -11.22 0.58 5.84
N PHE A 122 -10.06 0.80 5.23
CA PHE A 122 -9.76 2.04 4.51
C PHE A 122 -10.78 2.31 3.40
N ARG A 123 -11.10 1.30 2.57
CA ARG A 123 -12.13 1.38 1.53
C ARG A 123 -13.49 1.73 2.12
N LYS A 124 -13.92 0.97 3.14
CA LYS A 124 -15.25 1.14 3.75
C LYS A 124 -15.43 2.53 4.37
N HIS A 125 -14.41 3.02 5.07
CA HIS A 125 -14.47 4.36 5.64
C HIS A 125 -14.48 5.45 4.55
N ALA A 126 -13.74 5.27 3.46
CA ALA A 126 -13.78 6.19 2.33
C ALA A 126 -15.17 6.25 1.66
N ASP A 127 -15.79 5.10 1.41
CA ASP A 127 -17.13 5.01 0.84
C ASP A 127 -18.17 5.62 1.81
N LEU A 128 -18.06 5.35 3.12
CA LEU A 128 -18.94 5.93 4.15
C LEU A 128 -18.80 7.47 4.22
N LEU A 129 -17.58 8.02 4.10
CA LEU A 129 -17.39 9.47 4.07
C LEU A 129 -18.13 10.10 2.88
N ILE A 130 -18.04 9.48 1.69
CA ILE A 130 -18.76 9.94 0.51
C ILE A 130 -20.28 9.91 0.73
N GLU A 131 -20.80 8.83 1.31
CA GLU A 131 -22.23 8.69 1.65
C GLU A 131 -22.66 9.76 2.65
N THR A 132 -21.88 9.97 3.72
CA THR A 132 -22.17 10.95 4.76
C THR A 132 -22.25 12.37 4.17
N VAL A 133 -21.23 12.81 3.43
CA VAL A 133 -21.24 14.16 2.86
C VAL A 133 -22.30 14.33 1.78
N SER A 134 -22.64 13.28 1.02
CA SER A 134 -23.69 13.29 0.00
C SER A 134 -25.10 13.40 0.61
N ALA A 135 -25.29 12.98 1.84
CA ALA A 135 -26.57 13.10 2.54
C ALA A 135 -26.84 14.50 3.14
N LEU A 136 -25.81 15.38 3.20
CA LEU A 136 -25.94 16.73 3.71
C LEU A 136 -26.60 17.67 2.71
N ASP A 137 -27.26 18.73 3.23
CA ASP A 137 -27.90 19.74 2.38
C ASP A 137 -26.86 20.54 1.58
N ALA A 138 -26.83 20.31 0.27
CA ALA A 138 -25.89 20.96 -0.65
C ALA A 138 -26.07 22.49 -0.73
N SER A 139 -27.23 23.04 -0.32
CA SER A 139 -27.46 24.50 -0.36
C SER A 139 -26.58 25.26 0.67
N ASN A 140 -26.09 24.55 1.68
CA ASN A 140 -25.22 25.07 2.74
C ASN A 140 -23.79 24.49 2.69
N ALA A 141 -23.37 23.95 1.53
CA ALA A 141 -22.05 23.32 1.38
C ALA A 141 -20.92 24.30 1.75
N THR A 142 -19.90 23.76 2.43
CA THR A 142 -18.72 24.47 2.91
C THR A 142 -17.44 23.95 2.26
N MET A 143 -16.30 24.52 2.64
CA MET A 143 -15.00 23.97 2.23
C MET A 143 -14.75 22.57 2.81
N ASP A 144 -15.31 22.25 3.97
CA ASP A 144 -15.19 20.93 4.59
C ASP A 144 -15.93 19.86 3.78
N ASP A 145 -17.08 20.17 3.18
CA ASP A 145 -17.77 19.30 2.22
C ASP A 145 -16.88 19.00 1.00
N THR A 146 -16.23 20.04 0.46
CA THR A 146 -15.29 19.89 -0.66
C THR A 146 -14.12 19.01 -0.30
N ALA A 147 -13.50 19.23 0.86
CA ALA A 147 -12.39 18.43 1.36
C ALA A 147 -12.82 16.97 1.64
N ALA A 148 -14.01 16.76 2.18
CA ALA A 148 -14.56 15.44 2.45
C ALA A 148 -14.83 14.66 1.15
N PHE A 149 -15.46 15.28 0.14
CA PHE A 149 -15.63 14.65 -1.16
C PHE A 149 -14.29 14.30 -1.83
N TYR A 150 -13.36 15.26 -1.87
CA TYR A 150 -12.03 15.01 -2.43
C TYR A 150 -11.35 13.82 -1.73
N THR A 151 -11.26 13.87 -0.40
CA THR A 151 -10.57 12.82 0.39
C THR A 151 -11.27 11.48 0.28
N GLY A 152 -12.61 11.44 0.35
CA GLY A 152 -13.38 10.22 0.23
C GLY A 152 -13.20 9.54 -1.14
N TYR A 153 -13.31 10.31 -2.22
CA TYR A 153 -13.11 9.79 -3.57
C TYR A 153 -11.66 9.39 -3.84
N LEU A 154 -10.67 10.19 -3.42
CA LEU A 154 -9.26 9.84 -3.54
C LEU A 154 -8.95 8.53 -2.79
N ALA A 155 -9.36 8.41 -1.54
CA ALA A 155 -9.14 7.23 -0.72
C ALA A 155 -9.89 5.99 -1.26
N GLY A 156 -11.13 6.20 -1.72
CA GLY A 156 -11.91 5.16 -2.38
C GLY A 156 -11.22 4.62 -3.64
N GLY A 157 -10.59 5.50 -4.42
CA GLY A 157 -9.77 5.11 -5.57
C GLY A 157 -8.49 4.39 -5.17
N LEU A 158 -7.74 4.91 -4.19
CA LEU A 158 -6.50 4.29 -3.69
C LEU A 158 -6.75 2.89 -3.15
N SER A 159 -7.77 2.68 -2.32
CA SER A 159 -8.05 1.37 -1.74
C SER A 159 -8.37 0.31 -2.79
N ARG A 160 -9.06 0.68 -3.87
CA ARG A 160 -9.35 -0.19 -5.00
C ARG A 160 -8.10 -0.47 -5.83
N ALA A 161 -7.30 0.56 -6.08
CA ALA A 161 -6.00 0.39 -6.75
C ALA A 161 -5.07 -0.53 -5.95
N PHE A 162 -5.07 -0.44 -4.62
CA PHE A 162 -4.29 -1.34 -3.77
C PHE A 162 -4.80 -2.79 -3.87
N TYR A 163 -6.11 -3.04 -3.88
CA TYR A 163 -6.63 -4.38 -4.13
C TYR A 163 -6.17 -4.93 -5.47
N ALA A 164 -6.29 -4.14 -6.53
CA ALA A 164 -5.92 -4.55 -7.88
C ALA A 164 -4.41 -4.80 -8.05
N THR A 165 -3.57 -4.06 -7.31
CA THR A 165 -2.12 -4.11 -7.46
C THR A 165 -1.48 -5.22 -6.63
N TYR A 166 -1.97 -5.42 -5.40
CA TYR A 166 -1.22 -6.21 -4.42
C TYR A 166 -1.83 -7.57 -4.10
N PHE A 167 -3.13 -7.78 -4.31
CA PHE A 167 -3.81 -8.98 -3.83
C PHE A 167 -4.30 -9.89 -4.93
N ALA A 168 -4.31 -11.20 -4.64
CA ALA A 168 -4.87 -12.22 -5.51
C ALA A 168 -5.49 -13.38 -4.73
N LEU A 169 -6.29 -14.16 -5.42
CA LEU A 169 -6.89 -15.37 -4.88
C LEU A 169 -5.84 -16.48 -4.73
N THR A 170 -4.91 -16.57 -5.68
CA THR A 170 -3.80 -17.52 -5.68
C THR A 170 -2.45 -16.80 -5.72
N ASP A 171 -1.36 -17.48 -5.42
CA ASP A 171 -0.01 -16.92 -5.31
C ASP A 171 0.54 -16.35 -6.64
N ASP A 172 0.08 -16.85 -7.78
CA ASP A 172 0.56 -16.46 -9.11
C ASP A 172 -0.54 -16.03 -10.08
N GLY A 173 -1.81 -16.08 -9.67
CA GLY A 173 -2.95 -15.81 -10.55
C GLY A 173 -4.18 -15.23 -9.86
N ASP A 174 -5.20 -14.96 -10.67
CA ASP A 174 -6.48 -14.40 -10.25
C ASP A 174 -6.34 -13.13 -9.37
N PRO A 175 -5.57 -12.10 -9.85
CA PRO A 175 -5.40 -10.85 -9.10
C PRO A 175 -6.70 -10.07 -9.04
N GLY A 176 -6.88 -9.36 -7.91
CA GLY A 176 -8.06 -8.60 -7.58
C GLY A 176 -8.57 -8.91 -6.18
N SER A 177 -9.83 -8.64 -5.91
CA SER A 177 -10.45 -8.86 -4.61
C SER A 177 -11.97 -8.84 -4.71
N PRO A 178 -12.71 -9.56 -3.88
CA PRO A 178 -14.11 -9.22 -3.64
C PRO A 178 -14.22 -7.90 -2.89
N ILE A 179 -15.36 -7.24 -3.03
CA ILE A 179 -15.78 -6.12 -2.19
C ILE A 179 -17.07 -6.53 -1.48
N ASP A 180 -17.04 -6.48 -0.16
CA ASP A 180 -18.10 -7.05 0.68
C ASP A 180 -18.35 -8.53 0.27
N ASP A 181 -19.57 -8.99 0.13
CA ASP A 181 -19.90 -10.37 -0.27
C ASP A 181 -19.96 -10.58 -1.79
N SER A 182 -19.25 -9.75 -2.59
CA SER A 182 -19.26 -9.92 -4.05
C SER A 182 -18.43 -11.13 -4.50
N PRO A 183 -18.63 -11.64 -5.73
CA PRO A 183 -17.63 -12.47 -6.40
C PRO A 183 -16.29 -11.73 -6.54
N MET A 184 -15.23 -12.45 -6.90
CA MET A 184 -13.97 -11.84 -7.27
C MET A 184 -14.17 -10.78 -8.35
N ILE A 185 -13.68 -9.57 -8.06
CA ILE A 185 -13.60 -8.46 -9.01
C ILE A 185 -12.19 -8.49 -9.60
N SER A 186 -12.11 -8.61 -10.91
CA SER A 186 -10.82 -8.68 -11.61
C SER A 186 -9.98 -7.40 -11.40
N THR A 187 -8.67 -7.50 -11.57
CA THR A 187 -7.77 -6.34 -11.56
C THR A 187 -8.25 -5.23 -12.51
N ALA A 188 -8.68 -5.58 -13.72
CA ALA A 188 -9.14 -4.61 -14.71
C ALA A 188 -10.41 -3.86 -14.23
N ASP A 189 -11.41 -4.59 -13.73
CA ASP A 189 -12.64 -3.98 -13.21
C ASP A 189 -12.37 -3.16 -11.94
N MET A 190 -11.47 -3.63 -11.09
CA MET A 190 -11.07 -2.92 -9.87
C MET A 190 -10.32 -1.62 -10.19
N PHE A 191 -9.41 -1.62 -11.19
CA PHE A 191 -8.78 -0.39 -11.67
C PHE A 191 -9.79 0.55 -12.35
N ALA A 192 -10.79 0.02 -13.06
CA ALA A 192 -11.85 0.83 -13.64
C ALA A 192 -12.68 1.54 -12.55
N ASP A 193 -13.01 0.84 -11.45
CA ASP A 193 -13.69 1.46 -10.30
C ASP A 193 -12.78 2.49 -9.60
N ALA A 194 -11.49 2.20 -9.43
CA ALA A 194 -10.53 3.17 -8.89
C ALA A 194 -10.49 4.45 -9.72
N ARG A 195 -10.40 4.34 -11.06
CA ARG A 195 -10.43 5.49 -11.98
C ARG A 195 -11.74 6.28 -11.89
N SER A 196 -12.87 5.58 -11.77
CA SER A 196 -14.18 6.22 -11.56
C SER A 196 -14.18 7.10 -10.29
N LYS A 197 -13.61 6.59 -9.19
CA LYS A 197 -13.46 7.36 -7.95
C LYS A 197 -12.51 8.56 -8.12
N TYR A 198 -11.34 8.38 -8.73
CA TYR A 198 -10.41 9.49 -8.99
C TYR A 198 -11.04 10.58 -9.86
N LEU A 199 -11.77 10.21 -10.91
CA LEU A 199 -12.48 11.17 -11.77
C LEU A 199 -13.59 11.90 -11.00
N ALA A 200 -14.27 11.22 -10.09
CA ALA A 200 -15.28 11.86 -9.23
C ALA A 200 -14.65 12.83 -8.21
N ALA A 201 -13.37 12.69 -7.87
CA ALA A 201 -12.65 13.65 -7.04
C ALA A 201 -12.29 14.96 -7.77
N VAL A 202 -12.14 14.95 -9.10
CA VAL A 202 -11.65 16.10 -9.89
C VAL A 202 -12.44 17.40 -9.66
N PRO A 203 -13.79 17.41 -9.56
CA PRO A 203 -14.55 18.64 -9.30
C PRO A 203 -14.24 19.30 -7.96
N TYR A 204 -13.71 18.56 -7.01
CA TYR A 204 -13.40 19.00 -5.63
C TYR A 204 -11.93 19.30 -5.43
N ALA A 205 -11.09 19.06 -6.44
CA ALA A 205 -9.64 19.17 -6.39
C ALA A 205 -9.16 20.56 -6.84
N ASN A 206 -8.14 21.09 -6.17
CA ASN A 206 -7.34 22.20 -6.69
C ASN A 206 -6.41 21.73 -7.82
N ASP A 207 -5.66 22.64 -8.45
CA ASP A 207 -4.86 22.29 -9.64
C ASP A 207 -3.70 21.33 -9.35
N ALA A 208 -3.09 21.38 -8.16
CA ALA A 208 -2.07 20.42 -7.76
C ALA A 208 -2.67 19.03 -7.50
N GLU A 209 -3.81 18.98 -6.82
CA GLU A 209 -4.57 17.75 -6.56
C GLU A 209 -5.08 17.11 -7.85
N LYS A 210 -5.51 17.90 -8.84
CA LYS A 210 -5.86 17.37 -10.16
C LYS A 210 -4.70 16.68 -10.84
N ARG A 211 -3.49 17.25 -10.76
CA ARG A 211 -2.29 16.59 -11.30
C ARG A 211 -1.98 15.28 -10.59
N ILE A 212 -2.13 15.22 -9.26
CA ILE A 212 -2.02 13.99 -8.48
C ILE A 212 -3.02 12.94 -8.98
N LEU A 213 -4.31 13.31 -9.11
CA LEU A 213 -5.35 12.41 -9.61
C LEU A 213 -5.04 11.90 -11.01
N HIS A 214 -4.60 12.77 -11.93
CA HIS A 214 -4.22 12.35 -13.27
C HIS A 214 -3.00 11.40 -13.27
N SER A 215 -2.00 11.61 -12.42
CA SER A 215 -0.89 10.67 -12.25
C SER A 215 -1.36 9.30 -11.74
N LEU A 216 -2.28 9.27 -10.76
CA LEU A 216 -2.86 8.03 -10.23
C LEU A 216 -3.71 7.29 -11.28
N ILE A 217 -4.54 8.01 -12.05
CA ILE A 217 -5.31 7.43 -13.15
C ILE A 217 -4.36 6.86 -14.21
N GLY A 218 -3.35 7.63 -14.62
CA GLY A 218 -2.35 7.18 -15.57
C GLY A 218 -1.59 5.94 -15.10
N LYS A 219 -1.27 5.86 -13.81
CA LYS A 219 -0.65 4.68 -13.19
C LYS A 219 -1.53 3.44 -13.32
N THR A 220 -2.84 3.53 -13.08
CA THR A 220 -3.74 2.36 -13.25
C THR A 220 -3.78 1.87 -14.69
N TYR A 221 -3.83 2.75 -15.67
CA TYR A 221 -3.77 2.37 -17.09
C TYR A 221 -2.39 1.77 -17.47
N LEU A 222 -1.30 2.31 -16.92
CA LEU A 222 0.04 1.75 -17.11
C LEU A 222 0.12 0.32 -16.57
N LEU A 223 -0.46 0.05 -15.40
CA LEU A 223 -0.48 -1.28 -14.79
C LEU A 223 -1.34 -2.29 -15.59
N GLU A 224 -2.30 -1.82 -16.37
CA GLU A 224 -3.07 -2.62 -17.34
C GLU A 224 -2.42 -2.68 -18.73
N GLU A 225 -1.22 -2.13 -18.90
CA GLU A 225 -0.52 -2.01 -20.18
C GLU A 225 -1.31 -1.26 -21.27
N ASN A 226 -2.25 -0.43 -20.85
CA ASN A 226 -2.98 0.48 -21.75
C ASN A 226 -2.19 1.78 -21.92
N TRP A 227 -1.15 1.72 -22.76
CA TRP A 227 -0.15 2.79 -22.92
C TRP A 227 -0.75 4.10 -23.42
N ALA A 228 -1.77 4.06 -24.28
CA ALA A 228 -2.39 5.25 -24.88
C ALA A 228 -3.19 6.07 -23.85
N ASP A 229 -4.03 5.40 -23.06
CA ASP A 229 -4.81 6.06 -22.02
C ASP A 229 -3.89 6.48 -20.84
N ALA A 230 -2.89 5.66 -20.51
CA ALA A 230 -1.86 6.04 -19.54
C ALA A 230 -1.16 7.35 -19.96
N ALA A 231 -0.69 7.44 -21.21
CA ALA A 231 -0.03 8.64 -21.74
C ALA A 231 -0.94 9.87 -21.68
N THR A 232 -2.24 9.71 -22.00
CA THR A 232 -3.23 10.79 -21.95
C THR A 232 -3.34 11.40 -20.55
N HIS A 233 -3.41 10.56 -19.53
CA HIS A 233 -3.53 11.03 -18.15
C HIS A 233 -2.19 11.48 -17.57
N LEU A 234 -1.11 10.73 -17.76
CA LEU A 234 0.22 11.11 -17.27
C LEU A 234 0.69 12.47 -17.83
N SER A 235 0.31 12.82 -19.07
CA SER A 235 0.60 14.13 -19.65
C SER A 235 -0.09 15.30 -18.94
N GLN A 236 -1.14 15.04 -18.18
CA GLN A 236 -1.85 15.98 -17.33
C GLN A 236 -1.48 15.79 -15.84
N GLY A 237 -0.60 14.85 -15.57
CA GLY A 237 -0.15 14.47 -14.24
C GLY A 237 0.86 15.45 -13.64
N MET A 238 1.54 15.00 -12.61
CA MET A 238 2.49 15.78 -11.85
C MET A 238 3.68 16.22 -12.71
N ALA A 239 4.05 17.49 -12.58
CA ALA A 239 5.16 18.11 -13.27
C ALA A 239 6.38 18.24 -12.36
N ALA A 240 7.57 18.40 -12.96
CA ALA A 240 8.81 18.61 -12.21
C ALA A 240 8.68 19.77 -11.20
N GLY A 241 9.04 19.49 -9.95
CA GLY A 241 8.94 20.42 -8.83
C GLY A 241 7.59 20.37 -8.08
N ASP A 242 6.60 19.59 -8.51
CA ASP A 242 5.39 19.37 -7.72
C ASP A 242 5.71 18.60 -6.43
N ALA A 243 5.09 19.01 -5.33
CA ALA A 243 5.21 18.28 -4.08
C ALA A 243 4.55 16.89 -4.20
N PRO A 244 5.19 15.82 -3.70
CA PRO A 244 4.62 14.48 -3.74
C PRO A 244 3.35 14.38 -2.87
N MET A 245 2.43 13.53 -3.27
CA MET A 245 1.39 13.05 -2.35
C MET A 245 2.01 12.01 -1.43
N GLN A 246 1.84 12.18 -0.12
CA GLN A 246 2.51 11.38 0.90
C GLN A 246 1.53 10.83 1.93
N SER A 247 1.80 9.63 2.42
CA SER A 247 1.30 9.14 3.70
C SER A 247 2.17 9.75 4.80
N LEU A 248 1.51 10.44 5.76
CA LEU A 248 2.20 11.19 6.81
C LEU A 248 2.13 10.41 8.13
N TYR A 249 3.25 10.31 8.82
CA TYR A 249 3.38 9.55 10.06
C TYR A 249 3.72 10.46 11.24
N SER A 250 3.67 9.90 12.45
CA SER A 250 3.99 10.59 13.69
C SER A 250 4.56 9.59 14.71
N GLN A 251 5.02 10.09 15.85
CA GLN A 251 5.45 9.20 16.95
C GLN A 251 4.32 8.33 17.50
N GLN A 252 3.07 8.76 17.37
CA GLN A 252 1.90 7.99 17.78
C GLN A 252 1.45 6.97 16.73
N TYR A 253 1.60 7.33 15.46
CA TYR A 253 1.30 6.50 14.29
C TYR A 253 2.58 6.32 13.49
N THR A 254 3.40 5.38 13.94
CA THR A 254 4.76 5.15 13.44
C THR A 254 4.74 4.64 12.01
N ASN A 255 5.66 5.14 11.19
CA ASN A 255 5.98 4.55 9.90
C ASN A 255 6.48 3.12 10.12
N ASN A 256 5.66 2.14 9.73
CA ASN A 256 5.99 0.74 9.97
C ASN A 256 7.12 0.24 9.06
N TYR A 257 7.31 0.87 7.92
CA TYR A 257 8.48 0.59 7.07
C TYR A 257 9.79 0.92 7.81
N TYR A 258 9.88 2.10 8.45
CA TYR A 258 10.97 2.42 9.37
C TYR A 258 11.08 1.40 10.49
N GLN A 259 9.95 1.09 11.13
CA GLN A 259 9.92 0.27 12.34
C GLN A 259 10.35 -1.18 12.09
N GLN A 260 9.93 -1.79 10.99
CA GLN A 260 10.16 -3.20 10.72
C GLN A 260 11.31 -3.44 9.72
N MET A 261 11.34 -2.66 8.64
CA MET A 261 12.24 -2.85 7.49
C MET A 261 13.38 -1.82 7.45
N GLY A 262 13.54 -1.04 8.49
CA GLY A 262 14.57 -0.01 8.62
C GLY A 262 15.34 -0.13 9.92
N VAL A 263 15.92 0.97 10.33
CA VAL A 263 16.79 1.04 11.53
C VAL A 263 16.07 0.78 12.85
N GLY A 264 14.74 0.75 12.86
CA GLY A 264 13.96 0.44 14.07
C GLY A 264 14.19 -0.97 14.58
N ARG A 265 14.13 -1.99 13.69
CA ARG A 265 14.34 -3.41 14.02
C ARG A 265 15.31 -4.16 13.11
N THR A 266 15.78 -3.54 12.06
CA THR A 266 16.75 -4.10 11.09
C THR A 266 16.36 -5.46 10.51
N GLN A 267 15.05 -5.70 10.28
CA GLN A 267 14.56 -6.95 9.73
C GLN A 267 14.52 -6.97 8.20
N GLY A 268 14.52 -5.80 7.57
CA GLY A 268 14.66 -5.66 6.13
C GLY A 268 16.08 -5.27 5.77
N ILE A 269 16.70 -6.04 4.90
CA ILE A 269 18.05 -5.76 4.37
C ILE A 269 17.97 -5.40 2.89
N VAL A 270 18.81 -4.48 2.51
CA VAL A 270 18.89 -3.93 1.15
C VAL A 270 19.51 -4.97 0.22
N ALA A 271 18.90 -5.19 -0.94
CA ALA A 271 19.48 -6.04 -1.96
C ALA A 271 20.83 -5.47 -2.46
N TYR A 272 21.79 -6.35 -2.74
CA TYR A 272 23.18 -5.96 -3.06
C TYR A 272 23.33 -5.11 -4.32
N ARG A 273 22.45 -5.24 -5.30
CA ARG A 273 22.52 -4.42 -6.51
C ARG A 273 22.48 -2.92 -6.22
N PHE A 274 21.89 -2.51 -5.09
CA PHE A 274 21.89 -1.09 -4.69
C PHE A 274 23.28 -0.61 -4.23
N LEU A 275 24.08 -1.51 -3.64
CA LEU A 275 25.48 -1.22 -3.37
C LEU A 275 26.26 -1.08 -4.67
N ASP A 276 26.02 -1.95 -5.67
CA ASP A 276 26.65 -1.88 -6.97
C ASP A 276 26.31 -0.58 -7.71
N TYR A 277 25.06 -0.11 -7.60
CA TYR A 277 24.66 1.19 -8.16
C TYR A 277 25.47 2.34 -7.55
N ILE A 278 25.64 2.37 -6.24
CA ILE A 278 26.45 3.39 -5.56
C ILE A 278 27.94 3.22 -5.84
N ALA A 279 28.44 2.01 -5.97
CA ALA A 279 29.83 1.75 -6.35
C ALA A 279 30.14 2.24 -7.78
N ALA A 280 29.16 2.13 -8.69
CA ALA A 280 29.28 2.63 -10.06
C ALA A 280 29.16 4.15 -10.16
N ASP A 281 28.28 4.76 -9.38
CA ASP A 281 28.10 6.22 -9.28
C ASP A 281 27.80 6.59 -7.81
N PRO A 282 28.78 7.16 -7.07
CA PRO A 282 28.59 7.52 -5.66
C PRO A 282 27.46 8.53 -5.39
N LEU A 283 27.03 9.30 -6.41
CA LEU A 283 25.91 10.24 -6.27
C LEU A 283 24.56 9.53 -6.17
N GLU A 284 24.47 8.26 -6.55
CA GLU A 284 23.28 7.44 -6.35
C GLU A 284 22.87 7.33 -4.86
N ALA A 285 23.82 7.52 -3.93
CA ALA A 285 23.53 7.59 -2.49
C ALA A 285 22.54 8.72 -2.13
N ASN A 286 22.37 9.74 -2.97
CA ASN A 286 21.40 10.80 -2.75
C ASN A 286 19.93 10.31 -2.78
N ARG A 287 19.64 9.23 -3.50
CA ARG A 287 18.32 8.61 -3.57
C ARG A 287 18.24 7.20 -2.98
N LEU A 288 19.39 6.59 -2.67
CA LEU A 288 19.52 5.24 -2.12
C LEU A 288 20.25 5.29 -0.75
N PRO A 289 19.69 5.97 0.27
CA PRO A 289 20.37 6.07 1.55
C PRO A 289 20.21 4.78 2.37
N PHE A 290 21.33 4.16 2.75
CA PHE A 290 21.38 3.03 3.67
C PHE A 290 22.65 3.07 4.53
N VAL A 291 22.64 2.29 5.60
CA VAL A 291 23.78 2.15 6.52
C VAL A 291 24.11 0.68 6.72
N GLU A 292 25.37 0.40 6.99
CA GLU A 292 25.79 -0.92 7.44
C GLU A 292 25.25 -1.19 8.84
N ALA A 293 24.67 -2.38 9.04
CA ALA A 293 24.12 -2.83 10.30
C ALA A 293 24.41 -4.32 10.51
N GLU A 294 24.69 -4.71 11.76
CA GLU A 294 24.79 -6.12 12.11
C GLU A 294 23.38 -6.73 12.17
N THR A 295 23.16 -7.78 11.40
CA THR A 295 21.90 -8.52 11.37
C THR A 295 22.19 -10.01 11.53
N SER A 296 21.70 -10.64 12.59
CA SER A 296 21.90 -12.08 12.85
C SER A 296 23.36 -12.56 12.77
N GLY A 297 24.32 -11.69 13.12
CA GLY A 297 25.76 -11.99 13.06
C GLY A 297 26.42 -11.67 11.72
N ASP A 298 25.67 -11.26 10.71
CA ASP A 298 26.18 -10.81 9.41
C ASP A 298 26.10 -9.30 9.29
N GLN A 299 27.14 -8.68 8.72
CA GLN A 299 27.07 -7.27 8.36
C GLN A 299 26.28 -7.11 7.07
N ARG A 300 25.17 -6.39 7.15
CA ARG A 300 24.23 -6.14 6.06
C ARG A 300 23.89 -4.66 5.99
N HIS A 301 23.20 -4.24 4.97
CA HIS A 301 22.80 -2.86 4.80
C HIS A 301 21.29 -2.71 5.03
N VAL A 302 20.95 -1.68 5.80
CA VAL A 302 19.56 -1.36 6.16
C VAL A 302 19.22 0.02 5.60
N GLN A 303 18.04 0.16 5.02
CA GLN A 303 17.58 1.41 4.46
C GLN A 303 17.47 2.51 5.54
N THR A 304 17.85 3.73 5.18
CA THR A 304 17.66 4.94 5.97
C THR A 304 16.84 6.01 5.23
N LYS A 305 16.18 5.64 4.13
CA LYS A 305 15.22 6.49 3.43
C LYS A 305 14.12 6.97 4.38
N TYR A 306 13.69 6.08 5.24
CA TYR A 306 12.81 6.36 6.37
C TYR A 306 13.64 6.35 7.64
N ALA A 307 14.18 7.52 8.02
CA ALA A 307 15.18 7.65 9.08
C ALA A 307 14.56 7.64 10.50
N ASP A 308 13.28 7.92 10.61
CA ASP A 308 12.55 7.97 11.89
C ASP A 308 11.07 7.57 11.74
N ALA A 309 10.40 7.47 12.90
CA ALA A 309 9.02 7.03 13.00
C ALA A 309 8.02 7.96 12.26
N SER A 310 8.39 9.21 11.99
CA SER A 310 7.54 10.19 11.32
C SER A 310 7.92 10.43 9.85
N SER A 311 8.92 9.72 9.32
CA SER A 311 9.31 9.83 7.92
C SER A 311 8.15 9.52 6.98
N PRO A 312 7.77 10.41 6.04
CA PRO A 312 6.65 10.18 5.14
C PRO A 312 7.00 9.20 4.02
N ILE A 313 6.01 8.48 3.50
CA ILE A 313 6.14 7.61 2.32
C ILE A 313 5.39 8.24 1.14
N ASN A 314 6.03 8.34 -0.02
CA ASN A 314 5.40 8.84 -1.23
C ASN A 314 4.36 7.83 -1.74
N VAL A 315 3.11 8.28 -1.90
CA VAL A 315 2.04 7.53 -2.60
C VAL A 315 2.21 7.67 -4.11
N ILE A 316 2.50 8.89 -4.55
CA ILE A 316 2.86 9.24 -5.93
C ILE A 316 3.71 10.50 -5.93
N SER A 317 4.66 10.60 -6.87
CA SER A 317 5.53 11.76 -7.03
C SER A 317 5.64 12.17 -8.50
N TRP A 318 6.15 13.37 -8.76
CA TRP A 318 6.42 13.82 -10.12
C TRP A 318 7.54 12.99 -10.78
N GLN A 319 8.49 12.49 -10.01
CA GLN A 319 9.55 11.61 -10.50
C GLN A 319 8.93 10.31 -11.04
N GLU A 320 8.03 9.70 -10.27
CA GLU A 320 7.30 8.51 -10.74
C GLU A 320 6.50 8.82 -12.00
N ASN A 321 5.78 9.95 -12.05
CA ASN A 321 5.03 10.37 -13.24
C ASN A 321 5.94 10.51 -14.48
N HIS A 322 7.13 11.09 -14.33
CA HIS A 322 8.09 11.25 -15.43
C HIS A 322 8.66 9.91 -15.91
N LEU A 323 8.98 9.01 -15.01
CA LEU A 323 9.43 7.66 -15.38
C LEU A 323 8.32 6.86 -16.05
N MET A 324 7.06 7.03 -15.65
CA MET A 324 5.91 6.45 -16.36
C MET A 324 5.73 7.07 -17.75
N LEU A 325 5.90 8.39 -17.92
CA LEU A 325 5.88 9.04 -19.23
C LEU A 325 6.98 8.50 -20.16
N ALA A 326 8.19 8.30 -19.62
CA ALA A 326 9.28 7.69 -20.39
C ALA A 326 8.92 6.26 -20.84
N GLU A 327 8.36 5.44 -19.94
CA GLU A 327 7.94 4.07 -20.24
C GLU A 327 6.88 4.05 -21.35
N VAL A 328 5.76 4.78 -21.20
CA VAL A 328 4.67 4.75 -22.19
C VAL A 328 5.13 5.26 -23.56
N SER A 329 6.03 6.24 -23.58
CA SER A 329 6.64 6.74 -24.83
C SER A 329 7.45 5.68 -25.53
N LEU A 330 8.32 4.95 -24.82
CA LEU A 330 9.14 3.86 -25.36
C LEU A 330 8.29 2.65 -25.80
N ARG A 331 7.10 2.50 -25.22
CA ARG A 331 6.13 1.50 -25.63
C ARG A 331 5.21 1.96 -26.78
N GLY A 332 5.50 3.14 -27.35
CA GLY A 332 4.88 3.64 -28.57
C GLY A 332 3.70 4.60 -28.39
N ALA A 333 3.37 4.99 -27.16
CA ALA A 333 2.38 6.02 -26.94
C ALA A 333 2.94 7.44 -27.23
N SER A 334 2.08 8.35 -27.65
CA SER A 334 2.47 9.73 -27.95
C SER A 334 2.41 10.61 -26.70
N VAL A 335 3.55 11.15 -26.31
CA VAL A 335 3.70 12.14 -25.22
C VAL A 335 4.57 13.30 -25.69
N ALA A 336 4.45 14.47 -25.06
CA ALA A 336 5.21 15.66 -25.46
C ALA A 336 6.66 15.63 -24.99
N VAL A 337 6.93 15.02 -23.84
CA VAL A 337 8.28 14.87 -23.26
C VAL A 337 8.98 13.66 -23.86
N THR A 338 10.24 13.80 -24.24
CA THR A 338 11.01 12.65 -24.71
C THR A 338 11.37 11.71 -23.53
N PRO A 339 11.55 10.40 -23.75
CA PRO A 339 12.01 9.50 -22.70
C PRO A 339 13.33 9.97 -22.06
N LEU A 340 14.24 10.49 -22.87
CA LEU A 340 15.52 11.01 -22.42
C LEU A 340 15.35 12.23 -21.48
N ASP A 341 14.51 13.20 -21.87
CA ASP A 341 14.27 14.38 -21.05
C ASP A 341 13.56 14.03 -19.75
N ALA A 342 12.57 13.13 -19.80
CA ALA A 342 11.84 12.69 -18.63
C ALA A 342 12.73 12.01 -17.59
N VAL A 343 13.58 11.07 -18.01
CA VAL A 343 14.55 10.39 -17.13
C VAL A 343 15.61 11.36 -16.61
N ASN A 344 16.16 12.20 -17.48
CA ASN A 344 17.20 13.15 -17.08
C ASN A 344 16.68 14.24 -16.12
N ALA A 345 15.42 14.62 -16.19
CA ALA A 345 14.80 15.49 -15.19
C ALA A 345 14.82 14.85 -13.78
N VAL A 346 14.47 13.57 -13.68
CA VAL A 346 14.53 12.82 -12.42
C VAL A 346 15.96 12.71 -11.90
N ARG A 347 16.91 12.38 -12.76
CA ARG A 347 18.33 12.28 -12.38
C ARG A 347 18.90 13.60 -11.89
N ALA A 348 18.54 14.70 -12.55
CA ALA A 348 18.98 16.04 -12.18
C ALA A 348 18.56 16.47 -10.77
N GLU A 349 17.37 16.02 -10.30
CA GLU A 349 16.90 16.27 -8.94
C GLU A 349 17.85 15.72 -7.87
N HIS A 350 18.53 14.61 -8.19
CA HIS A 350 19.50 13.97 -7.30
C HIS A 350 20.96 14.39 -7.59
N GLY A 351 21.18 15.34 -8.51
CA GLY A 351 22.51 15.80 -8.91
C GLY A 351 23.30 14.78 -9.74
N LEU A 352 22.61 13.80 -10.33
CA LEU A 352 23.21 12.77 -11.17
C LEU A 352 23.48 13.30 -12.59
N ALA A 353 24.52 12.79 -13.24
CA ALA A 353 24.83 13.13 -14.62
C ALA A 353 23.70 12.71 -15.58
N ALA A 354 23.43 13.52 -16.59
CA ALA A 354 22.49 13.19 -17.64
C ALA A 354 22.97 11.98 -18.46
N LEU A 355 22.02 11.13 -18.83
CA LEU A 355 22.24 10.04 -19.78
C LEU A 355 22.20 10.57 -21.21
N GLU A 356 22.88 9.88 -22.12
CA GLU A 356 22.87 10.21 -23.55
C GLU A 356 21.74 9.44 -24.29
N ASN A 357 21.37 8.28 -23.79
CA ASN A 357 20.34 7.41 -24.38
C ASN A 357 19.49 6.76 -23.30
N VAL A 358 18.21 6.55 -23.58
CA VAL A 358 17.24 5.89 -22.70
C VAL A 358 16.43 4.89 -23.51
N ASP A 359 16.40 3.66 -23.05
CA ASP A 359 15.55 2.57 -23.51
C ASP A 359 14.72 2.01 -22.35
N LEU A 360 13.93 0.97 -22.59
CA LEU A 360 13.09 0.34 -21.57
C LEU A 360 13.92 -0.27 -20.42
N ASP A 361 15.12 -0.77 -20.70
CA ASP A 361 15.97 -1.35 -19.65
C ASP A 361 16.53 -0.25 -18.74
N VAL A 362 16.90 0.89 -19.30
CA VAL A 362 17.30 2.08 -18.53
C VAL A 362 16.13 2.56 -17.66
N VAL A 363 14.92 2.66 -18.21
CA VAL A 363 13.73 3.08 -17.42
C VAL A 363 13.46 2.10 -16.29
N TYR A 364 13.58 0.79 -16.52
CA TYR A 364 13.40 -0.24 -15.49
C TYR A 364 14.38 -0.07 -14.32
N VAL A 365 15.66 0.21 -14.62
CA VAL A 365 16.69 0.45 -13.61
C VAL A 365 16.48 1.80 -12.90
N GLU A 366 16.13 2.85 -13.62
CA GLU A 366 15.86 4.16 -13.02
C GLU A 366 14.62 4.13 -12.11
N ARG A 367 13.59 3.36 -12.47
CA ARG A 367 12.43 3.11 -11.60
C ARG A 367 12.81 2.32 -10.35
N ASP A 368 13.66 1.29 -10.48
CA ASP A 368 14.16 0.51 -9.34
C ASP A 368 14.88 1.39 -8.30
N LYS A 369 15.67 2.34 -8.77
CA LYS A 369 16.40 3.28 -7.91
C LYS A 369 15.50 4.37 -7.32
N GLU A 370 14.69 5.04 -8.14
CA GLU A 370 13.86 6.16 -7.72
C GLU A 370 12.73 5.75 -6.78
N LEU A 371 12.08 4.63 -7.13
CA LEU A 371 10.94 4.11 -6.38
C LEU A 371 11.34 3.09 -5.32
N TRP A 372 12.63 3.06 -4.97
CA TRP A 372 13.14 2.19 -3.93
C TRP A 372 12.39 2.38 -2.61
N CYS A 373 12.00 1.28 -1.98
CA CYS A 373 11.25 1.26 -0.73
C CYS A 373 9.90 2.00 -0.79
N THR A 374 9.14 1.83 -1.88
CA THR A 374 7.80 2.43 -2.04
C THR A 374 6.72 1.44 -2.46
N GLY A 375 7.02 0.14 -2.52
CA GLY A 375 6.07 -0.91 -2.89
C GLY A 375 5.79 -1.04 -4.40
N ASN A 376 6.55 -0.38 -5.26
CA ASN A 376 6.31 -0.36 -6.70
C ASN A 376 7.00 -1.50 -7.46
N ARG A 377 8.04 -2.09 -6.88
CA ARG A 377 8.94 -3.02 -7.58
C ARG A 377 8.27 -4.28 -8.10
N ALA A 378 7.41 -4.92 -7.31
CA ALA A 378 6.71 -6.14 -7.71
C ALA A 378 5.90 -5.95 -9.00
N SER A 379 5.17 -4.84 -9.11
CA SER A 379 4.40 -4.50 -10.32
C SER A 379 5.29 -4.16 -11.52
N ASP A 380 6.46 -3.57 -11.31
CA ASP A 380 7.45 -3.36 -12.37
C ASP A 380 8.02 -4.69 -12.87
N GLN A 381 8.40 -5.59 -11.97
CA GLN A 381 8.88 -6.93 -12.32
C GLN A 381 7.85 -7.71 -13.16
N SER A 382 6.57 -7.63 -12.78
CA SER A 382 5.47 -8.25 -13.51
C SER A 382 5.37 -7.69 -14.94
N ARG A 383 5.31 -6.36 -15.11
CA ARG A 383 5.19 -5.71 -16.44
C ARG A 383 6.38 -5.96 -17.37
N TRP A 384 7.60 -6.04 -16.81
CA TRP A 384 8.80 -6.35 -17.60
C TRP A 384 9.03 -7.85 -17.77
N ASN A 385 8.18 -8.72 -17.18
CA ASN A 385 8.38 -10.17 -17.12
C ASN A 385 9.78 -10.54 -16.58
N ARG A 386 10.18 -9.86 -15.51
CA ARG A 386 11.50 -10.02 -14.86
C ARG A 386 11.32 -10.38 -13.39
N TRP A 387 10.44 -11.33 -13.14
CA TRP A 387 10.14 -11.77 -11.81
C TRP A 387 11.38 -12.41 -11.18
N HIS A 388 11.76 -11.94 -10.00
CA HIS A 388 12.93 -12.33 -9.25
C HIS A 388 14.20 -12.60 -10.08
N ASN A 389 15.04 -11.58 -10.21
CA ASN A 389 16.39 -11.77 -10.70
C ASN A 389 17.29 -12.22 -9.54
N THR A 390 17.32 -13.54 -9.31
CA THR A 390 18.10 -14.18 -8.24
C THR A 390 19.60 -13.92 -8.29
N THR A 391 20.14 -13.54 -9.45
CA THR A 391 21.57 -13.26 -9.61
C THR A 391 22.03 -11.99 -8.95
N ASN A 392 21.10 -11.12 -8.51
CA ASN A 392 21.42 -9.84 -7.87
C ASN A 392 21.07 -9.80 -6.39
N VAL A 393 20.66 -10.88 -5.80
CA VAL A 393 20.48 -10.99 -4.36
C VAL A 393 21.82 -11.38 -3.78
N GLY A 394 22.50 -10.45 -3.21
CA GLY A 394 23.92 -10.50 -2.99
C GLY A 394 24.35 -11.27 -1.79
N THR A 395 24.42 -12.52 -1.94
CA THR A 395 25.45 -13.34 -1.29
C THR A 395 26.01 -14.29 -2.34
N ALA A 396 27.24 -14.74 -2.15
CA ALA A 396 27.84 -15.80 -2.94
C ALA A 396 27.16 -17.17 -2.72
N VAL A 397 25.99 -17.21 -2.11
CA VAL A 397 25.15 -18.37 -1.89
C VAL A 397 24.05 -18.32 -2.93
N GLU A 398 23.95 -19.31 -3.78
CA GLU A 398 22.77 -19.55 -4.61
C GLU A 398 21.58 -19.76 -3.66
N GLU A 399 20.81 -18.71 -3.46
CA GLU A 399 19.58 -18.81 -2.68
C GLU A 399 18.52 -19.49 -3.53
N THR A 400 18.04 -20.60 -3.06
CA THR A 400 16.90 -21.30 -3.64
C THR A 400 15.65 -20.49 -3.33
N ILE A 401 14.96 -20.01 -4.37
CA ILE A 401 13.66 -19.34 -4.18
C ILE A 401 12.63 -20.41 -3.88
N TYR A 402 12.02 -20.32 -2.70
CA TYR A 402 10.88 -21.13 -2.33
C TYR A 402 9.61 -20.32 -2.61
N GLY A 403 8.81 -20.76 -3.56
CA GLY A 403 7.48 -20.21 -3.83
C GLY A 403 7.52 -18.78 -4.38
N GLU A 404 7.36 -18.63 -5.66
CA GLU A 404 7.30 -17.33 -6.34
C GLU A 404 5.91 -16.74 -6.19
N TRP A 405 5.57 -16.22 -5.03
CA TRP A 405 4.35 -15.42 -4.92
C TRP A 405 4.51 -14.15 -5.76
N LYS A 406 3.52 -13.88 -6.57
CA LYS A 406 3.45 -12.63 -7.34
C LYS A 406 2.54 -11.60 -6.68
N TYR A 407 1.71 -12.06 -5.76
CA TYR A 407 0.71 -11.26 -5.07
C TYR A 407 0.66 -11.62 -3.59
N LEU A 408 0.11 -10.72 -2.80
CA LEU A 408 -0.26 -10.98 -1.41
C LEU A 408 -1.61 -11.73 -1.39
N SER A 409 -1.77 -12.66 -0.46
CA SER A 409 -3.02 -13.40 -0.33
C SER A 409 -4.16 -12.50 0.16
N ILE A 410 -5.35 -12.66 -0.42
CA ILE A 410 -6.58 -12.24 0.26
C ILE A 410 -6.74 -13.10 1.52
N SER A 411 -7.41 -12.57 2.56
CA SER A 411 -7.44 -13.27 3.84
C SER A 411 -8.18 -14.61 3.76
N LEU A 412 -7.68 -15.61 4.48
CA LEU A 412 -8.36 -16.91 4.61
C LEU A 412 -9.78 -16.76 5.19
N TYR A 413 -9.98 -15.73 6.04
CA TYR A 413 -11.33 -15.42 6.53
C TYR A 413 -12.28 -15.08 5.38
N GLU A 414 -11.84 -14.25 4.43
CA GLU A 414 -12.63 -13.90 3.25
C GLU A 414 -12.93 -15.14 2.40
N LYS A 415 -11.89 -15.95 2.11
CA LYS A 415 -12.03 -17.18 1.33
C LYS A 415 -13.02 -18.18 1.93
N ASN A 416 -13.09 -18.26 3.27
CA ASN A 416 -13.94 -19.21 3.96
C ASN A 416 -15.38 -18.71 4.21
N ASN A 417 -15.60 -17.40 4.22
CA ASN A 417 -16.89 -16.83 4.63
C ASN A 417 -17.65 -16.14 3.49
N ASN A 418 -16.97 -15.75 2.42
CA ASN A 418 -17.64 -15.21 1.25
C ASN A 418 -18.18 -16.37 0.37
N PRO A 419 -19.50 -16.55 0.26
CA PRO A 419 -20.07 -17.68 -0.48
C PRO A 419 -19.92 -17.55 -2.00
N ASN A 420 -19.37 -16.45 -2.49
CA ASN A 420 -19.29 -16.11 -3.92
C ASN A 420 -17.88 -16.25 -4.50
N ILE A 421 -16.89 -16.71 -3.70
CA ILE A 421 -15.50 -16.99 -4.13
C ILE A 421 -15.08 -18.41 -3.79
#